data_bbb03dae5fb36e681508a174cd641192
#
_entry.id   bbb03dae5fb36e681508a174cd641192
#
_cell.length_a   1.000
_cell.length_b   1.000
_cell.length_c   1.000
_cell.angle_alpha   90.00
_cell.angle_beta   90.00
_cell.angle_gamma   90.00
#
_symmetry.space_group_name_H-M   'P 1'
#
loop_
_entity.id
_entity.type
_entity.pdbx_description
1 polymer ?
#
loop_
_entity_poly.entity_id
_entity_poly.type
_entity_poly.pdbx_seq_one_letter_code
_entity_poly.pdbx_strand_id
1 'polypeptide(L)'
;MAKQVVVATQGLLATQSLVATQSLVATQGLLLPAWEGATYHEHQETGVKWMLEREAKGYAISGPPTSQTIKDHVVRGGILGDKMGVGKTIQSLGLIANGGPLKTLVITPLAVRGQWEHELRRSNVNLYLPTQWGGRWVLQGSGHTTERPTVHLTHYDKVANRPDLCEGEEYGRIILDEGHTIRNPSTKKAQVIFKIAANIPYRWALTGTPITNSMDDAVTYLRFIGCPVDSGKKKWQAKYEDWVRNLYMSRQLTECEPSPELVLPPTAIEETRLLDFTSAEEESVYRGIYANEESKWRCAQKLKGQAYQLALFSILLRLRQVSVNPQIYIKARRKEAFGWTGPEFHAVSRKFDEIAFLLREAHEQSEEHKWIVFCQFHEEMVLLEAFLKAHPFVGNVLQYHGGMNVKEREATLKESRLPTEKGKQDVFLIQLKAGSTGINLQHYDRIIFVSPWWTLSEMEQAKARAVRIGQSKVVKIYLLHLRTEDTFNIDKCMMEKVFTKKGLADEFETWSVHKQIPVAEAA
;
A
#
# COMPACT_ATOMS: atom_id res chain seq x y z
N MET A 1 40.08 0.67 -28.27
CA MET A 1 40.52 -0.02 -27.04
C MET A 1 40.95 0.94 -25.92
N ALA A 2 41.75 1.99 -26.14
CA ALA A 2 42.17 2.88 -25.05
C ALA A 2 41.04 3.66 -24.33
N LYS A 3 40.00 4.11 -25.04
CA LYS A 3 38.83 4.80 -24.41
C LYS A 3 37.97 3.89 -23.52
N GLN A 4 37.85 2.60 -23.81
CA GLN A 4 37.10 1.67 -22.98
C GLN A 4 37.84 1.29 -21.68
N VAL A 5 39.16 1.25 -21.70
CA VAL A 5 39.95 0.97 -20.51
C VAL A 5 39.94 2.17 -19.55
N VAL A 6 39.97 3.42 -20.04
CA VAL A 6 39.92 4.63 -19.19
C VAL A 6 38.56 4.77 -18.49
N VAL A 7 37.44 4.44 -19.17
CA VAL A 7 36.10 4.46 -18.56
C VAL A 7 35.93 3.37 -17.49
N ALA A 8 36.49 2.18 -17.74
CA ALA A 8 36.45 1.09 -16.75
C ALA A 8 37.33 1.42 -15.51
N THR A 9 38.48 2.06 -15.68
CA THR A 9 39.36 2.47 -14.55
C THR A 9 38.78 3.62 -13.76
N GLN A 10 38.12 4.58 -14.39
CA GLN A 10 37.41 5.66 -13.68
C GLN A 10 36.20 5.14 -12.91
N GLY A 11 35.46 4.18 -13.45
CA GLY A 11 34.36 3.48 -12.75
C GLY A 11 34.85 2.70 -11.52
N LEU A 12 36.03 2.03 -11.63
CA LEU A 12 36.62 1.29 -10.49
C LEU A 12 37.13 2.21 -9.39
N LEU A 13 37.73 3.33 -9.75
CA LEU A 13 38.22 4.34 -8.78
C LEU A 13 37.08 5.06 -8.08
N ALA A 14 35.98 5.36 -8.80
CA ALA A 14 34.78 5.93 -8.20
C ALA A 14 34.12 4.94 -7.22
N THR A 15 34.04 3.65 -7.57
CA THR A 15 33.51 2.60 -6.67
C THR A 15 34.38 2.38 -5.44
N GLN A 16 35.69 2.43 -5.57
CA GLN A 16 36.64 2.31 -4.43
C GLN A 16 36.55 3.50 -3.48
N SER A 17 36.46 4.73 -3.99
CA SER A 17 36.24 5.91 -3.17
C SER A 17 34.87 5.91 -2.46
N LEU A 18 33.82 5.42 -3.11
CA LEU A 18 32.49 5.27 -2.54
C LEU A 18 32.46 4.24 -1.40
N VAL A 19 33.13 3.11 -1.57
CA VAL A 19 33.28 2.07 -0.54
C VAL A 19 34.04 2.60 0.66
N ALA A 20 35.07 3.43 0.43
CA ALA A 20 35.80 4.08 1.51
C ALA A 20 34.98 5.11 2.29
N THR A 21 34.15 5.90 1.61
CA THR A 21 33.25 6.88 2.27
C THR A 21 32.11 6.17 3.03
N GLN A 22 31.52 5.11 2.48
CA GLN A 22 30.53 4.30 3.16
C GLN A 22 31.09 3.57 4.39
N SER A 23 32.36 3.12 4.34
CA SER A 23 33.04 2.52 5.49
C SER A 23 33.34 3.54 6.60
N LEU A 24 33.61 4.80 6.27
CA LEU A 24 33.81 5.87 7.25
C LEU A 24 32.52 6.24 7.99
N VAL A 25 31.38 6.35 7.30
CA VAL A 25 30.07 6.64 7.94
C VAL A 25 29.63 5.48 8.84
N ALA A 26 29.88 4.24 8.43
CA ALA A 26 29.61 3.06 9.26
C ALA A 26 30.50 2.98 10.52
N THR A 27 31.70 3.58 10.49
CA THR A 27 32.66 3.57 11.62
C THR A 27 32.49 4.74 12.60
N GLN A 28 31.89 5.86 12.19
CA GLN A 28 31.71 7.04 13.05
C GLN A 28 30.36 7.12 13.78
N GLY A 29 29.44 6.19 13.54
CA GLY A 29 28.23 5.98 14.34
C GLY A 29 27.10 7.00 14.18
N LEU A 30 27.33 8.18 13.60
CA LEU A 30 26.33 9.23 13.46
C LEU A 30 25.86 9.34 12.01
N LEU A 31 24.55 9.14 11.77
CA LEU A 31 23.93 9.32 10.46
C LEU A 31 23.63 10.79 10.20
N LEU A 32 23.85 11.24 8.95
CA LEU A 32 23.32 12.52 8.48
C LEU A 32 21.79 12.49 8.49
N PRO A 33 21.14 13.56 8.97
CA PRO A 33 19.68 13.62 8.99
C PRO A 33 19.11 13.60 7.56
N ALA A 34 17.90 13.06 7.42
CA ALA A 34 17.19 13.01 6.14
C ALA A 34 16.93 14.42 5.55
N TRP A 35 16.73 15.40 6.42
CA TRP A 35 16.68 16.85 6.13
C TRP A 35 17.13 17.63 7.37
N GLU A 36 17.36 18.93 7.21
CA GLU A 36 17.78 19.80 8.32
C GLU A 36 16.76 19.77 9.47
N GLY A 37 17.25 19.41 10.67
CA GLY A 37 16.43 19.26 11.87
C GLY A 37 15.65 17.94 11.99
N ALA A 38 15.83 17.00 11.06
CA ALA A 38 15.25 15.67 11.20
C ALA A 38 16.05 14.82 12.19
N THR A 39 15.34 14.09 13.05
CA THR A 39 15.89 13.05 13.91
C THR A 39 15.34 11.69 13.48
N TYR A 40 16.15 10.64 13.63
CA TYR A 40 15.69 9.28 13.43
C TYR A 40 15.26 8.69 14.77
N HIS A 41 14.16 7.99 14.78
CA HIS A 41 13.88 7.05 15.86
C HIS A 41 14.83 5.86 15.74
N GLU A 42 15.11 5.18 16.83
CA GLU A 42 16.09 4.08 16.89
C GLU A 42 15.86 3.01 15.81
N HIS A 43 14.62 2.58 15.64
CA HIS A 43 14.26 1.63 14.59
C HIS A 43 14.53 2.17 13.17
N GLN A 44 14.36 3.48 12.94
CA GLN A 44 14.64 4.10 11.64
C GLN A 44 16.15 4.18 11.38
N GLU A 45 16.92 4.54 12.41
CA GLU A 45 18.38 4.56 12.34
C GLU A 45 18.93 3.16 12.03
N THR A 46 18.42 2.13 12.73
CA THR A 46 18.75 0.72 12.47
C THR A 46 18.45 0.33 11.03
N GLY A 47 17.30 0.75 10.49
CA GLY A 47 16.93 0.48 9.10
C GLY A 47 17.85 1.17 8.10
N VAL A 48 18.22 2.43 8.33
CA VAL A 48 19.18 3.15 7.46
C VAL A 48 20.55 2.48 7.50
N LYS A 49 21.05 2.11 8.68
CA LYS A 49 22.34 1.40 8.85
C LYS A 49 22.33 0.07 8.09
N TRP A 50 21.26 -0.71 8.24
CA TRP A 50 21.09 -1.97 7.51
C TRP A 50 21.11 -1.76 5.99
N MET A 51 20.39 -0.75 5.48
CA MET A 51 20.37 -0.46 4.05
C MET A 51 21.76 -0.05 3.53
N LEU A 52 22.48 0.80 4.26
CA LEU A 52 23.85 1.20 3.92
C LEU A 52 24.81 0.01 3.92
N GLU A 53 24.70 -0.87 4.92
CA GLU A 53 25.51 -2.09 4.99
C GLU A 53 25.24 -3.03 3.81
N ARG A 54 23.97 -3.20 3.41
CA ARG A 54 23.62 -4.00 2.21
C ARG A 54 24.19 -3.42 0.93
N GLU A 55 24.22 -2.10 0.77
CA GLU A 55 24.87 -1.46 -0.39
C GLU A 55 26.39 -1.65 -0.36
N ALA A 56 27.01 -1.47 0.79
CA ALA A 56 28.46 -1.58 0.94
C ALA A 56 28.98 -3.01 0.78
N LYS A 57 28.48 -3.94 1.60
CA LYS A 57 28.95 -5.33 1.64
C LYS A 57 28.24 -6.22 0.63
N GLY A 58 26.95 -5.97 0.38
CA GLY A 58 26.07 -6.87 -0.37
C GLY A 58 25.74 -8.16 0.42
N TYR A 59 25.03 -9.04 -0.23
CA TYR A 59 24.73 -10.38 0.23
C TYR A 59 25.13 -11.39 -0.85
N ALA A 60 26.11 -12.26 -0.53
CA ALA A 60 26.57 -13.29 -1.44
C ALA A 60 25.59 -14.46 -1.45
N ILE A 61 25.01 -14.73 -2.59
CA ILE A 61 24.11 -15.86 -2.78
C ILE A 61 24.95 -17.11 -3.09
N SER A 62 24.96 -18.07 -2.16
CA SER A 62 25.55 -19.37 -2.37
C SER A 62 24.59 -20.26 -3.18
N GLY A 63 25.00 -20.67 -4.37
CA GLY A 63 24.27 -21.67 -5.15
C GLY A 63 24.60 -23.10 -4.71
N PRO A 64 23.76 -24.10 -5.02
CA PRO A 64 24.14 -25.49 -4.83
C PRO A 64 25.41 -25.81 -5.62
N PRO A 65 26.31 -26.71 -5.12
CA PRO A 65 27.63 -26.97 -5.71
C PRO A 65 27.58 -27.45 -7.16
N THR A 66 26.42 -27.83 -7.65
CA THR A 66 26.18 -28.38 -9.00
C THR A 66 25.89 -27.34 -10.08
N SER A 67 25.68 -26.07 -9.70
CA SER A 67 25.37 -24.99 -10.65
C SER A 67 26.61 -24.12 -10.88
N GLN A 68 27.33 -24.34 -11.96
CA GLN A 68 28.49 -23.53 -12.37
C GLN A 68 28.15 -22.05 -12.65
N THR A 69 26.86 -21.69 -12.69
CA THR A 69 26.35 -20.36 -13.09
C THR A 69 26.10 -19.40 -11.91
N ILE A 70 26.19 -19.85 -10.65
CA ILE A 70 25.84 -19.05 -9.46
C ILE A 70 27.08 -18.77 -8.57
N LYS A 71 28.29 -18.95 -9.10
CA LYS A 71 29.46 -18.58 -8.33
C LYS A 71 29.51 -17.06 -8.16
N ASP A 72 29.50 -16.62 -6.91
CA ASP A 72 29.77 -15.24 -6.48
C ASP A 72 28.73 -14.16 -6.91
N HIS A 73 27.44 -14.53 -6.97
CA HIS A 73 26.41 -13.53 -7.20
C HIS A 73 26.14 -12.71 -5.93
N VAL A 74 26.46 -11.42 -5.99
CA VAL A 74 26.28 -10.50 -4.85
C VAL A 74 25.09 -9.57 -5.10
N VAL A 75 24.08 -9.66 -4.26
CA VAL A 75 22.93 -8.75 -4.26
C VAL A 75 23.22 -7.53 -3.39
N ARG A 76 23.06 -6.34 -3.95
CA ARG A 76 23.26 -5.08 -3.26
C ARG A 76 21.94 -4.30 -3.25
N GLY A 77 21.22 -4.42 -2.15
CA GLY A 77 19.88 -3.89 -1.98
C GLY A 77 19.04 -4.82 -1.13
N GLY A 78 17.72 -4.64 -1.16
CA GLY A 78 16.82 -5.46 -0.35
C GLY A 78 15.36 -5.02 -0.40
N ILE A 79 14.58 -5.58 0.50
CA ILE A 79 13.14 -5.31 0.65
C ILE A 79 12.93 -4.70 2.04
N LEU A 80 12.55 -3.42 2.09
CA LEU A 80 12.13 -2.77 3.34
C LEU A 80 10.62 -2.93 3.48
N GLY A 81 10.24 -3.91 4.29
CA GLY A 81 8.87 -4.36 4.50
C GLY A 81 8.17 -3.76 5.71
N ASP A 82 8.76 -2.76 6.35
CA ASP A 82 8.17 -2.09 7.50
C ASP A 82 6.70 -1.75 7.29
N LYS A 83 5.88 -2.02 8.30
CA LYS A 83 4.45 -1.70 8.22
C LYS A 83 4.20 -0.22 8.02
N MET A 84 3.00 0.14 7.63
CA MET A 84 2.65 1.54 7.44
C MET A 84 2.82 2.32 8.75
N GLY A 85 3.35 3.55 8.63
CA GLY A 85 3.60 4.42 9.79
C GLY A 85 4.98 4.25 10.43
N VAL A 86 5.72 3.17 10.22
CA VAL A 86 7.09 2.94 10.77
C VAL A 86 8.13 3.89 10.18
N GLY A 87 7.87 4.48 9.00
CA GLY A 87 8.74 5.52 8.44
C GLY A 87 9.65 5.05 7.30
N LYS A 88 9.17 4.19 6.39
CA LYS A 88 9.93 3.76 5.19
C LYS A 88 10.49 4.92 4.38
N THR A 89 9.72 5.99 4.21
CA THR A 89 10.14 7.17 3.45
C THR A 89 11.34 7.87 4.09
N ILE A 90 11.30 8.16 5.40
CA ILE A 90 12.41 8.80 6.09
C ILE A 90 13.66 7.94 6.10
N GLN A 91 13.53 6.62 6.23
CA GLN A 91 14.67 5.70 6.13
C GLN A 91 15.30 5.72 4.73
N SER A 92 14.46 5.76 3.68
CA SER A 92 14.96 5.89 2.30
C SER A 92 15.65 7.21 2.04
N LEU A 93 15.17 8.31 2.61
CA LEU A 93 15.85 9.60 2.55
C LEU A 93 17.17 9.58 3.33
N GLY A 94 17.19 8.90 4.48
CA GLY A 94 18.41 8.64 5.24
C GLY A 94 19.44 7.84 4.44
N LEU A 95 19.00 6.79 3.73
CA LEU A 95 19.87 6.05 2.81
C LEU A 95 20.42 6.95 1.70
N ILE A 96 19.60 7.83 1.11
CA ILE A 96 20.03 8.74 0.06
C ILE A 96 21.06 9.75 0.60
N ALA A 97 20.80 10.33 1.78
CA ALA A 97 21.68 11.32 2.40
C ALA A 97 23.05 10.75 2.80
N ASN A 98 23.10 9.49 3.23
CA ASN A 98 24.31 8.83 3.76
C ASN A 98 25.01 7.90 2.75
N GLY A 99 24.38 7.60 1.63
CA GLY A 99 24.88 6.65 0.62
C GLY A 99 25.78 7.27 -0.45
N GLY A 100 26.27 8.49 -0.24
CA GLY A 100 27.16 9.20 -1.19
C GLY A 100 26.40 9.92 -2.32
N PRO A 101 27.12 10.63 -3.19
CA PRO A 101 26.53 11.50 -4.23
C PRO A 101 26.02 10.69 -5.44
N LEU A 102 25.23 9.65 -5.20
CA LEU A 102 24.67 8.80 -6.23
C LEU A 102 23.43 9.45 -6.89
N LYS A 103 23.23 9.12 -8.17
CA LYS A 103 21.98 9.39 -8.86
C LYS A 103 20.98 8.27 -8.53
N THR A 104 19.91 8.62 -7.84
CA THR A 104 18.86 7.70 -7.39
C THR A 104 17.56 7.92 -8.19
N LEU A 105 17.02 6.85 -8.76
CA LEU A 105 15.67 6.85 -9.34
C LEU A 105 14.65 6.39 -8.30
N VAL A 106 13.71 7.26 -7.93
CA VAL A 106 12.60 6.94 -7.02
C VAL A 106 11.32 6.84 -7.82
N ILE A 107 10.66 5.67 -7.78
CA ILE A 107 9.40 5.39 -8.46
C ILE A 107 8.34 5.12 -7.41
N THR A 108 7.28 5.94 -7.40
CA THR A 108 6.20 5.87 -6.41
C THR A 108 4.84 5.66 -7.07
N PRO A 109 3.80 5.27 -6.37
CA PRO A 109 2.42 5.50 -6.81
C PRO A 109 2.17 6.99 -7.01
N LEU A 110 1.35 7.34 -8.01
CA LEU A 110 1.03 8.75 -8.31
C LEU A 110 0.48 9.50 -7.08
N ALA A 111 -0.29 8.81 -6.28
CA ALA A 111 -0.96 9.38 -5.11
C ALA A 111 -0.03 9.84 -3.98
N VAL A 112 1.12 9.17 -3.80
CA VAL A 112 2.11 9.50 -2.75
C VAL A 112 3.27 10.31 -3.28
N ARG A 113 3.35 10.54 -4.60
CA ARG A 113 4.42 11.31 -5.23
C ARG A 113 4.55 12.71 -4.63
N GLY A 114 3.44 13.39 -4.36
CA GLY A 114 3.45 14.73 -3.76
C GLY A 114 4.07 14.75 -2.35
N GLN A 115 3.85 13.71 -1.55
CA GLN A 115 4.48 13.57 -0.24
C GLN A 115 6.01 13.38 -0.40
N TRP A 116 6.45 12.48 -1.28
CA TRP A 116 7.88 12.32 -1.57
C TRP A 116 8.53 13.60 -2.07
N GLU A 117 7.86 14.34 -2.96
CA GLU A 117 8.33 15.62 -3.46
C GLU A 117 8.49 16.64 -2.33
N HIS A 118 7.51 16.72 -1.41
CA HIS A 118 7.58 17.62 -0.25
C HIS A 118 8.79 17.31 0.64
N GLU A 119 9.01 16.04 0.96
CA GLU A 119 10.13 15.63 1.82
C GLU A 119 11.49 15.81 1.12
N LEU A 120 11.59 15.49 -0.17
CA LEU A 120 12.82 15.69 -0.95
C LEU A 120 13.19 17.17 -1.12
N ARG A 121 12.22 18.07 -1.19
CA ARG A 121 12.48 19.52 -1.23
C ARG A 121 13.12 20.04 0.07
N ARG A 122 12.86 19.37 1.19
CA ARG A 122 13.47 19.69 2.50
C ARG A 122 14.83 19.03 2.67
N SER A 123 15.13 18.00 1.90
CA SER A 123 16.36 17.23 1.95
C SER A 123 17.48 17.92 1.16
N ASN A 124 18.73 17.68 1.53
CA ASN A 124 19.89 18.22 0.84
C ASN A 124 20.23 17.41 -0.43
N VAL A 125 19.33 17.44 -1.42
CA VAL A 125 19.46 16.69 -2.68
C VAL A 125 19.25 17.58 -3.91
N ASN A 126 19.77 17.16 -5.06
CA ASN A 126 19.41 17.72 -6.36
C ASN A 126 18.15 16.99 -6.85
N LEU A 127 16.97 17.58 -6.66
CA LEU A 127 15.70 16.97 -7.03
C LEU A 127 15.33 17.27 -8.49
N TYR A 128 15.05 16.24 -9.26
CA TYR A 128 14.54 16.32 -10.62
C TYR A 128 13.16 15.71 -10.75
N LEU A 129 12.27 16.43 -11.41
CA LEU A 129 10.92 15.94 -11.74
C LEU A 129 10.76 15.87 -13.26
N PRO A 130 9.97 14.90 -13.78
CA PRO A 130 9.70 14.83 -15.21
C PRO A 130 8.74 15.95 -15.64
N THR A 131 8.97 16.53 -16.81
CA THR A 131 8.00 17.48 -17.42
C THR A 131 6.64 16.83 -17.62
N GLN A 132 5.57 17.64 -17.61
CA GLN A 132 4.20 17.14 -17.69
C GLN A 132 3.97 16.34 -18.99
N TRP A 133 4.39 16.89 -20.14
CA TRP A 133 4.18 16.31 -21.48
C TRP A 133 5.46 15.75 -22.11
N GLY A 134 6.63 16.15 -21.62
CA GLY A 134 7.93 15.79 -22.17
C GLY A 134 8.61 14.60 -21.50
N GLY A 135 9.61 14.02 -22.16
CA GLY A 135 10.52 13.00 -21.65
C GLY A 135 11.78 13.61 -21.06
N ARG A 136 11.71 14.73 -20.36
CA ARG A 136 12.90 15.41 -19.79
C ARG A 136 12.76 15.59 -18.31
N TRP A 137 13.88 15.46 -17.61
CA TRP A 137 14.03 15.78 -16.20
C TRP A 137 14.28 17.28 -16.03
N VAL A 138 13.62 17.90 -15.07
CA VAL A 138 13.76 19.32 -14.74
C VAL A 138 14.17 19.44 -13.27
N LEU A 139 15.30 20.11 -13.04
CA LEU A 139 15.80 20.42 -11.72
C LEU A 139 14.80 21.32 -10.98
N GLN A 140 14.54 21.00 -9.72
CA GLN A 140 13.68 21.76 -8.83
C GLN A 140 14.54 22.57 -7.86
N GLY A 141 14.33 23.89 -7.81
CA GLY A 141 15.07 24.80 -6.93
C GLY A 141 16.32 25.42 -7.59
N SER A 142 17.20 26.01 -6.80
CA SER A 142 18.37 26.76 -7.24
C SER A 142 19.62 25.87 -7.32
N GLY A 143 20.14 25.70 -8.52
CA GLY A 143 21.49 25.18 -8.78
C GLY A 143 21.70 23.69 -8.48
N HIS A 144 22.28 22.97 -9.44
CA HIS A 144 22.82 21.63 -9.24
C HIS A 144 24.21 21.73 -8.59
N THR A 145 24.47 20.90 -7.58
CA THR A 145 25.84 20.74 -7.01
C THR A 145 26.25 19.27 -7.10
N THR A 146 27.51 19.03 -7.49
CA THR A 146 28.04 17.67 -7.66
C THR A 146 28.22 16.93 -6.33
N GLU A 147 28.29 17.65 -5.24
CA GLU A 147 28.45 17.09 -3.89
C GLU A 147 27.17 16.53 -3.31
N ARG A 148 26.01 16.95 -3.84
CA ARG A 148 24.71 16.49 -3.37
C ARG A 148 24.24 15.24 -4.12
N PRO A 149 23.60 14.28 -3.43
CA PRO A 149 22.90 13.19 -4.11
C PRO A 149 21.88 13.74 -5.11
N THR A 150 21.77 13.11 -6.26
CA THR A 150 20.77 13.47 -7.27
C THR A 150 19.60 12.51 -7.22
N VAL A 151 18.37 13.04 -7.14
CA VAL A 151 17.14 12.23 -7.09
C VAL A 151 16.24 12.57 -8.26
N HIS A 152 15.94 11.59 -9.08
CA HIS A 152 14.89 11.61 -10.09
C HIS A 152 13.63 10.98 -9.51
N LEU A 153 12.59 11.79 -9.24
CA LEU A 153 11.32 11.33 -8.67
C LEU A 153 10.25 11.24 -9.75
N THR A 154 9.63 10.08 -9.88
CA THR A 154 8.54 9.85 -10.85
C THR A 154 7.51 8.86 -10.30
N HIS A 155 6.56 8.43 -11.13
CA HIS A 155 5.55 7.45 -10.77
C HIS A 155 5.45 6.32 -11.80
N TYR A 156 4.94 5.17 -11.36
CA TYR A 156 4.87 3.93 -12.15
C TYR A 156 4.28 4.08 -13.54
N ASP A 157 3.15 4.80 -13.68
CA ASP A 157 2.49 4.98 -14.97
C ASP A 157 3.30 5.84 -15.93
N LYS A 158 4.01 6.86 -15.42
CA LYS A 158 4.87 7.71 -16.24
C LYS A 158 6.00 6.88 -16.83
N VAL A 159 6.71 6.10 -16.02
CA VAL A 159 7.82 5.24 -16.46
C VAL A 159 7.33 4.17 -17.45
N ALA A 160 6.18 3.54 -17.18
CA ALA A 160 5.64 2.50 -18.05
C ALA A 160 5.22 3.03 -19.43
N ASN A 161 4.76 4.30 -19.51
CA ASN A 161 4.34 4.93 -20.75
C ASN A 161 5.46 5.70 -21.46
N ARG A 162 6.49 6.11 -20.74
CA ARG A 162 7.65 6.88 -21.23
C ARG A 162 8.95 6.28 -20.65
N PRO A 163 9.33 5.06 -21.06
CA PRO A 163 10.58 4.43 -20.62
C PRO A 163 11.81 5.20 -21.08
N ASP A 164 11.71 5.91 -22.20
CA ASP A 164 12.72 6.81 -22.75
C ASP A 164 13.18 7.89 -21.74
N LEU A 165 12.34 8.23 -20.77
CA LEU A 165 12.71 9.14 -19.68
C LEU A 165 13.94 8.67 -18.86
N CYS A 166 14.16 7.36 -18.80
CA CYS A 166 15.29 6.77 -18.08
C CYS A 166 16.42 6.28 -19.02
N GLU A 167 16.23 6.39 -20.33
CA GLU A 167 17.25 6.00 -21.30
C GLU A 167 18.43 6.99 -21.32
N GLY A 168 19.64 6.46 -21.31
CA GLY A 168 20.87 7.28 -21.26
C GLY A 168 21.20 7.85 -19.87
N GLU A 169 20.36 7.61 -18.86
CA GLU A 169 20.63 8.00 -17.48
C GLU A 169 21.40 6.91 -16.75
N GLU A 170 22.50 7.27 -16.11
CA GLU A 170 23.29 6.36 -15.28
C GLU A 170 22.85 6.46 -13.82
N TYR A 171 22.00 5.52 -13.39
CA TYR A 171 21.55 5.44 -12.01
C TYR A 171 22.43 4.50 -11.20
N GLY A 172 22.88 4.96 -10.02
CA GLY A 172 23.53 4.11 -9.01
C GLY A 172 22.53 3.36 -8.14
N ARG A 173 21.34 3.94 -7.96
CA ARG A 173 20.30 3.37 -7.07
C ARG A 173 18.90 3.49 -7.67
N ILE A 174 18.06 2.48 -7.44
CA ILE A 174 16.62 2.55 -7.70
C ILE A 174 15.84 2.17 -6.44
N ILE A 175 14.82 2.98 -6.11
CA ILE A 175 13.91 2.75 -4.99
C ILE A 175 12.48 2.69 -5.54
N LEU A 176 11.79 1.58 -5.28
CA LEU A 176 10.38 1.41 -5.59
C LEU A 176 9.55 1.57 -4.32
N ASP A 177 8.79 2.65 -4.20
CA ASP A 177 7.80 2.78 -3.14
C ASP A 177 6.51 2.05 -3.51
N GLU A 178 5.89 1.38 -2.54
CA GLU A 178 4.77 0.45 -2.76
C GLU A 178 5.10 -0.57 -3.87
N GLY A 179 6.23 -1.26 -3.67
CA GLY A 179 6.78 -2.24 -4.62
C GLY A 179 5.81 -3.34 -5.04
N HIS A 180 4.71 -3.57 -4.28
CA HIS A 180 3.65 -4.49 -4.67
C HIS A 180 3.00 -4.13 -6.03
N THR A 181 3.23 -2.93 -6.54
CA THR A 181 2.80 -2.49 -7.88
C THR A 181 3.38 -3.37 -8.99
N ILE A 182 4.59 -3.94 -8.81
CA ILE A 182 5.24 -4.80 -9.78
C ILE A 182 5.04 -6.30 -9.52
N ARG A 183 4.23 -6.70 -8.54
CA ARG A 183 4.03 -8.10 -8.11
C ARG A 183 3.68 -9.06 -9.26
N ASN A 184 2.99 -8.57 -10.30
CA ASN A 184 2.78 -9.33 -11.51
C ASN A 184 3.82 -8.97 -12.58
N PRO A 185 4.87 -9.79 -12.77
CA PRO A 185 5.96 -9.50 -13.71
C PRO A 185 5.54 -9.51 -15.18
N SER A 186 4.31 -9.95 -15.50
CA SER A 186 3.79 -9.91 -16.87
C SER A 186 3.18 -8.56 -17.25
N THR A 187 3.01 -7.64 -16.30
CA THR A 187 2.47 -6.32 -16.60
C THR A 187 3.50 -5.44 -17.30
N LYS A 188 3.05 -4.55 -18.19
CA LYS A 188 3.90 -3.56 -18.86
C LYS A 188 4.76 -2.77 -17.86
N LYS A 189 4.16 -2.35 -16.72
CA LYS A 189 4.86 -1.62 -15.64
C LYS A 189 6.05 -2.42 -15.11
N ALA A 190 5.83 -3.68 -14.73
CA ALA A 190 6.87 -4.54 -14.19
C ALA A 190 7.98 -4.80 -15.21
N GLN A 191 7.63 -5.12 -16.46
CA GLN A 191 8.61 -5.38 -17.52
C GLN A 191 9.53 -4.18 -17.78
N VAL A 192 8.97 -2.98 -17.87
CA VAL A 192 9.76 -1.75 -18.06
C VAL A 192 10.69 -1.51 -16.87
N ILE A 193 10.19 -1.67 -15.64
CA ILE A 193 10.98 -1.47 -14.43
C ILE A 193 12.11 -2.50 -14.33
N PHE A 194 11.86 -3.76 -14.66
CA PHE A 194 12.92 -4.79 -14.72
C PHE A 194 14.00 -4.43 -15.73
N LYS A 195 13.61 -3.93 -16.92
CA LYS A 195 14.56 -3.48 -17.94
C LYS A 195 15.44 -2.35 -17.43
N ILE A 196 14.85 -1.33 -16.80
CA ILE A 196 15.57 -0.20 -16.23
C ILE A 196 16.50 -0.66 -15.10
N ALA A 197 15.99 -1.48 -14.18
CA ALA A 197 16.73 -1.95 -13.01
C ALA A 197 17.89 -2.91 -13.37
N ALA A 198 17.90 -3.51 -14.56
CA ALA A 198 18.89 -4.53 -14.93
C ALA A 198 20.35 -4.07 -14.75
N ASN A 199 20.63 -2.80 -15.04
CA ASN A 199 21.98 -2.23 -14.99
C ASN A 199 22.23 -1.36 -13.73
N ILE A 200 21.25 -1.27 -12.80
CA ILE A 200 21.38 -0.49 -11.59
C ILE A 200 21.87 -1.39 -10.45
N PRO A 201 23.01 -1.07 -9.81
CA PRO A 201 23.60 -1.94 -8.79
C PRO A 201 22.78 -2.00 -7.50
N TYR A 202 22.27 -0.86 -7.01
CA TYR A 202 21.55 -0.80 -5.73
C TYR A 202 20.04 -0.75 -5.96
N ARG A 203 19.31 -1.80 -5.49
CA ARG A 203 17.88 -1.95 -5.79
C ARG A 203 17.08 -2.18 -4.52
N TRP A 204 16.14 -1.29 -4.25
CA TRP A 204 15.33 -1.30 -3.05
C TRP A 204 13.83 -1.36 -3.38
N ALA A 205 13.13 -2.30 -2.76
CA ALA A 205 11.68 -2.37 -2.80
C ALA A 205 11.11 -2.03 -1.41
N LEU A 206 10.28 -0.99 -1.33
CA LEU A 206 9.58 -0.60 -0.11
C LEU A 206 8.14 -1.11 -0.20
N THR A 207 7.68 -1.88 0.76
CA THR A 207 6.30 -2.36 0.78
C THR A 207 5.89 -2.85 2.16
N GLY A 208 4.84 -2.29 2.73
CA GLY A 208 4.26 -2.79 4.00
C GLY A 208 3.50 -4.11 3.86
N THR A 209 3.33 -4.60 2.62
CA THR A 209 2.55 -5.80 2.29
C THR A 209 3.24 -6.60 1.19
N PRO A 210 4.34 -7.28 1.51
CA PRO A 210 5.13 -8.01 0.51
C PRO A 210 4.33 -9.17 -0.11
N ILE A 211 3.49 -9.84 0.67
CA ILE A 211 2.63 -10.94 0.21
C ILE A 211 1.18 -10.46 0.18
N THR A 212 0.59 -10.47 -1.01
CA THR A 212 -0.80 -10.05 -1.21
C THR A 212 -1.71 -11.18 -1.69
N ASN A 213 -1.19 -12.13 -2.46
CA ASN A 213 -1.97 -13.24 -3.00
C ASN A 213 -1.36 -14.61 -2.71
N SER A 214 -0.05 -14.76 -2.84
CA SER A 214 0.68 -16.00 -2.63
C SER A 214 2.15 -15.69 -2.37
N MET A 215 2.92 -16.68 -1.87
CA MET A 215 4.37 -16.58 -1.73
C MET A 215 5.08 -16.29 -3.06
N ASP A 216 4.44 -16.55 -4.20
CA ASP A 216 4.97 -16.22 -5.51
C ASP A 216 5.16 -14.71 -5.72
N ASP A 217 4.44 -13.85 -4.95
CA ASP A 217 4.65 -12.40 -4.96
C ASP A 217 6.09 -12.06 -4.54
N ALA A 218 6.65 -12.78 -3.56
CA ALA A 218 8.03 -12.57 -3.10
C ALA A 218 9.08 -12.85 -4.17
N VAL A 219 8.83 -13.82 -5.05
CA VAL A 219 9.75 -14.16 -6.16
C VAL A 219 9.97 -12.95 -7.07
N THR A 220 8.93 -12.13 -7.25
CA THR A 220 9.02 -10.91 -8.06
C THR A 220 9.94 -9.87 -7.44
N TYR A 221 9.88 -9.69 -6.11
CA TYR A 221 10.80 -8.78 -5.41
C TYR A 221 12.23 -9.28 -5.42
N LEU A 222 12.44 -10.58 -5.16
CA LEU A 222 13.76 -11.19 -5.23
C LEU A 222 14.39 -10.99 -6.61
N ARG A 223 13.61 -11.18 -7.67
CA ARG A 223 14.05 -10.89 -9.03
C ARG A 223 14.40 -9.42 -9.23
N PHE A 224 13.57 -8.50 -8.71
CA PHE A 224 13.81 -7.06 -8.84
C PHE A 224 15.11 -6.64 -8.15
N ILE A 225 15.36 -7.09 -6.94
CA ILE A 225 16.59 -6.75 -6.20
C ILE A 225 17.83 -7.45 -6.74
N GLY A 226 17.67 -8.36 -7.72
CA GLY A 226 18.75 -8.99 -8.46
C GLY A 226 19.10 -10.39 -8.02
N CYS A 227 18.27 -11.08 -7.22
CA CYS A 227 18.50 -12.48 -6.93
C CYS A 227 18.35 -13.34 -8.21
N PRO A 228 19.16 -14.40 -8.37
CA PRO A 228 19.14 -15.28 -9.54
C PRO A 228 17.96 -16.27 -9.47
N VAL A 229 16.73 -15.74 -9.56
CA VAL A 229 15.53 -16.56 -9.66
C VAL A 229 15.37 -17.13 -11.06
N ASP A 230 14.90 -18.37 -11.16
CA ASP A 230 14.75 -19.06 -12.44
C ASP A 230 13.85 -18.27 -13.40
N SER A 231 14.38 -17.95 -14.58
CA SER A 231 13.63 -17.29 -15.64
C SER A 231 12.49 -18.22 -16.11
N GLY A 232 11.25 -17.75 -15.96
CA GLY A 232 10.06 -18.51 -16.36
C GLY A 232 9.31 -19.22 -15.25
N LYS A 233 9.90 -19.45 -14.08
CA LYS A 233 9.21 -20.00 -12.91
C LYS A 233 8.84 -18.87 -11.94
N LYS A 234 7.55 -18.57 -11.82
CA LYS A 234 7.00 -17.60 -10.84
C LYS A 234 6.69 -18.24 -9.49
N LYS A 235 7.09 -19.52 -9.28
CA LYS A 235 6.70 -20.28 -8.10
C LYS A 235 7.74 -20.15 -7.01
N TRP A 236 7.26 -19.94 -5.80
CA TRP A 236 8.04 -20.00 -4.58
C TRP A 236 8.79 -21.34 -4.46
N GLN A 237 10.03 -21.26 -4.00
CA GLN A 237 10.87 -22.42 -3.71
C GLN A 237 11.48 -22.27 -2.33
N ALA A 238 11.61 -23.34 -1.56
CA ALA A 238 12.18 -23.32 -0.21
C ALA A 238 13.57 -22.66 -0.13
N LYS A 239 14.40 -22.78 -1.18
CA LYS A 239 15.72 -22.13 -1.24
C LYS A 239 15.66 -20.58 -1.15
N TYR A 240 14.52 -19.96 -1.48
CA TYR A 240 14.36 -18.51 -1.43
C TYR A 240 14.15 -17.99 -0.01
N GLU A 241 13.81 -18.86 0.94
CA GLU A 241 13.64 -18.49 2.34
C GLU A 241 14.92 -17.90 2.93
N ASP A 242 16.07 -18.53 2.69
CA ASP A 242 17.36 -18.01 3.14
C ASP A 242 17.68 -16.61 2.56
N TRP A 243 17.34 -16.38 1.28
CA TRP A 243 17.53 -15.07 0.68
C TRP A 243 16.63 -14.00 1.32
N VAL A 244 15.38 -14.36 1.61
CA VAL A 244 14.45 -13.46 2.30
C VAL A 244 14.97 -13.15 3.71
N ARG A 245 15.41 -14.15 4.46
CA ARG A 245 15.99 -13.98 5.81
C ARG A 245 17.14 -12.97 5.86
N ASN A 246 17.86 -12.78 4.75
CA ASN A 246 19.00 -11.89 4.67
C ASN A 246 18.72 -10.56 3.95
N LEU A 247 17.70 -10.50 3.10
CA LEU A 247 17.42 -9.36 2.22
C LEU A 247 16.08 -8.66 2.52
N TYR A 248 15.34 -9.11 3.54
CA TYR A 248 14.06 -8.55 3.93
C TYR A 248 14.08 -8.09 5.39
N MET A 249 13.71 -6.83 5.61
CA MET A 249 13.50 -6.26 6.95
C MET A 249 12.07 -5.77 7.07
N SER A 250 11.37 -6.17 8.14
CA SER A 250 10.00 -5.74 8.43
C SER A 250 9.79 -5.59 9.92
N ARG A 251 9.20 -4.47 10.32
CA ARG A 251 8.87 -4.13 11.71
C ARG A 251 7.46 -3.57 11.77
N GLN A 252 6.79 -3.79 12.89
CA GLN A 252 5.51 -3.19 13.23
C GLN A 252 5.72 -2.04 14.22
N LEU A 253 4.77 -1.10 14.29
CA LEU A 253 4.85 -0.01 15.26
C LEU A 253 4.94 -0.50 16.71
N THR A 254 4.29 -1.62 17.02
CA THR A 254 4.33 -2.26 18.34
C THR A 254 5.69 -2.91 18.69
N GLU A 255 6.55 -3.10 17.70
CA GLU A 255 7.92 -3.62 17.86
C GLU A 255 8.96 -2.49 17.92
N CYS A 256 8.53 -1.23 17.79
CA CYS A 256 9.39 -0.08 17.90
C CYS A 256 9.45 0.38 19.36
N GLU A 257 10.66 0.68 19.85
CA GLU A 257 10.81 1.18 21.21
C GLU A 257 10.15 2.56 21.37
N PRO A 258 9.34 2.76 22.43
CA PRO A 258 8.75 4.06 22.71
C PRO A 258 9.85 5.05 23.09
N SER A 259 9.82 6.23 22.51
CA SER A 259 10.64 7.36 22.96
C SER A 259 9.73 8.53 23.35
N PRO A 260 10.21 9.51 24.12
CA PRO A 260 9.40 10.70 24.47
C PRO A 260 8.85 11.44 23.24
N GLU A 261 9.52 11.30 22.10
CA GLU A 261 9.17 11.94 20.83
C GLU A 261 8.29 11.04 19.95
N LEU A 262 8.22 9.73 20.24
CA LEU A 262 7.46 8.72 19.48
C LEU A 262 6.19 8.34 20.25
N VAL A 263 5.14 9.14 20.09
CA VAL A 263 3.81 8.78 20.62
C VAL A 263 3.22 7.70 19.72
N LEU A 264 3.35 6.44 20.16
CA LEU A 264 2.73 5.31 19.49
C LEU A 264 1.21 5.39 19.62
N PRO A 265 0.46 5.03 18.56
CA PRO A 265 -0.99 4.96 18.66
C PRO A 265 -1.41 3.87 19.67
N PRO A 266 -2.48 4.06 20.44
CA PRO A 266 -3.06 2.99 21.21
C PRO A 266 -3.45 1.81 20.31
N THR A 267 -3.42 0.59 20.86
CA THR A 267 -3.86 -0.61 20.12
C THR A 267 -5.29 -0.43 19.63
N ALA A 268 -5.51 -0.57 18.34
CA ALA A 268 -6.85 -0.48 17.77
C ALA A 268 -7.69 -1.70 18.16
N ILE A 269 -8.98 -1.47 18.36
CA ILE A 269 -9.96 -2.52 18.68
C ILE A 269 -10.73 -2.86 17.40
N GLU A 270 -10.63 -4.09 16.94
CA GLU A 270 -11.34 -4.56 15.76
C GLU A 270 -12.53 -5.45 16.14
N GLU A 271 -13.69 -5.16 15.58
CA GLU A 271 -14.92 -5.89 15.83
C GLU A 271 -15.59 -6.28 14.51
N THR A 272 -15.90 -7.56 14.35
CA THR A 272 -16.71 -8.03 13.24
C THR A 272 -18.17 -8.10 13.67
N ARG A 273 -19.02 -7.31 13.01
CA ARG A 273 -20.47 -7.30 13.20
C ARG A 273 -21.13 -8.27 12.22
N LEU A 274 -21.62 -9.38 12.73
CA LEU A 274 -22.41 -10.35 11.97
C LEU A 274 -23.86 -9.88 11.94
N LEU A 275 -24.40 -9.60 10.76
CA LEU A 275 -25.70 -8.97 10.57
C LEU A 275 -26.67 -9.94 9.92
N ASP A 276 -27.79 -10.18 10.56
CA ASP A 276 -28.92 -10.92 9.99
C ASP A 276 -29.91 -9.95 9.34
N PHE A 277 -30.63 -10.40 8.32
CA PHE A 277 -31.71 -9.61 7.74
C PHE A 277 -32.77 -9.26 8.80
N THR A 278 -33.12 -7.99 8.85
CA THR A 278 -34.23 -7.49 9.69
C THR A 278 -35.47 -7.15 8.85
N SER A 279 -35.32 -7.02 7.54
CA SER A 279 -36.37 -6.72 6.59
C SER A 279 -36.62 -7.93 5.69
N ALA A 280 -37.86 -8.45 5.71
CA ALA A 280 -38.29 -9.51 4.79
C ALA A 280 -38.23 -9.08 3.31
N GLU A 281 -38.39 -7.77 3.03
CA GLU A 281 -38.23 -7.21 1.69
C GLU A 281 -36.78 -7.32 1.24
N GLU A 282 -35.80 -6.91 2.08
CA GLU A 282 -34.39 -7.01 1.76
C GLU A 282 -33.96 -8.45 1.51
N GLU A 283 -34.38 -9.37 2.39
CA GLU A 283 -34.06 -10.78 2.26
C GLU A 283 -34.65 -11.38 0.98
N SER A 284 -35.90 -11.08 0.67
CA SER A 284 -36.58 -11.57 -0.54
C SER A 284 -35.87 -11.07 -1.81
N VAL A 285 -35.55 -9.78 -1.86
CA VAL A 285 -34.83 -9.18 -3.00
C VAL A 285 -33.43 -9.78 -3.13
N TYR A 286 -32.71 -9.94 -2.00
CA TYR A 286 -31.38 -10.57 -1.98
C TYR A 286 -31.44 -12.00 -2.54
N ARG A 287 -32.36 -12.84 -2.04
CA ARG A 287 -32.52 -14.25 -2.48
C ARG A 287 -32.90 -14.34 -3.97
N GLY A 288 -33.79 -13.47 -4.45
CA GLY A 288 -34.15 -13.40 -5.87
C GLY A 288 -33.01 -13.04 -6.79
N ILE A 289 -32.19 -12.02 -6.41
CA ILE A 289 -31.01 -11.62 -7.16
C ILE A 289 -29.95 -12.73 -7.11
N TYR A 290 -29.75 -13.35 -5.95
CA TYR A 290 -28.83 -14.47 -5.79
C TYR A 290 -29.17 -15.63 -6.74
N ALA A 291 -30.45 -16.09 -6.77
CA ALA A 291 -30.89 -17.17 -7.65
C ALA A 291 -30.64 -16.87 -9.14
N ASN A 292 -30.82 -15.60 -9.54
CA ASN A 292 -30.54 -15.16 -10.91
C ASN A 292 -29.02 -15.23 -11.21
N GLU A 293 -28.18 -14.74 -10.32
CA GLU A 293 -26.72 -14.76 -10.50
C GLU A 293 -26.17 -16.20 -10.40
N GLU A 294 -26.74 -17.07 -9.57
CA GLU A 294 -26.42 -18.50 -9.53
C GLU A 294 -26.73 -19.20 -10.86
N SER A 295 -27.87 -18.89 -11.48
CA SER A 295 -28.19 -19.41 -12.82
C SER A 295 -27.15 -18.99 -13.86
N LYS A 296 -26.72 -17.72 -13.83
CA LYS A 296 -25.63 -17.22 -14.71
C LYS A 296 -24.31 -17.93 -14.42
N TRP A 297 -23.99 -18.20 -13.16
CA TRP A 297 -22.79 -18.94 -12.79
C TRP A 297 -22.78 -20.36 -13.35
N ARG A 298 -23.90 -21.08 -13.27
CA ARG A 298 -24.04 -22.41 -13.89
C ARG A 298 -23.82 -22.36 -15.40
N CYS A 299 -24.31 -21.32 -16.08
CA CYS A 299 -24.03 -21.10 -17.49
C CYS A 299 -22.55 -20.77 -17.75
N ALA A 300 -21.94 -19.94 -16.90
CA ALA A 300 -20.57 -19.51 -17.03
C ALA A 300 -19.56 -20.67 -16.88
N GLN A 301 -19.90 -21.73 -16.13
CA GLN A 301 -19.04 -22.93 -16.00
C GLN A 301 -18.74 -23.61 -17.34
N LYS A 302 -19.57 -23.40 -18.36
CA LYS A 302 -19.34 -23.91 -19.73
C LYS A 302 -18.30 -23.08 -20.50
N LEU A 303 -17.98 -21.88 -20.03
CA LEU A 303 -16.98 -20.99 -20.63
C LEU A 303 -15.56 -21.39 -20.19
N LYS A 304 -14.56 -20.99 -20.96
CA LYS A 304 -13.13 -21.24 -20.66
C LYS A 304 -12.32 -19.96 -20.73
N GLY A 305 -11.17 -19.97 -20.04
CA GLY A 305 -10.18 -18.89 -20.09
C GLY A 305 -10.75 -17.53 -19.64
N GLN A 306 -10.49 -16.50 -20.43
CA GLN A 306 -10.85 -15.12 -20.09
C GLN A 306 -12.37 -14.89 -20.02
N ALA A 307 -13.15 -15.55 -20.86
CA ALA A 307 -14.60 -15.42 -20.86
C ALA A 307 -15.21 -15.91 -19.53
N TYR A 308 -14.74 -17.04 -19.00
CA TYR A 308 -15.12 -17.52 -17.68
C TYR A 308 -14.80 -16.52 -16.56
N GLN A 309 -13.57 -15.99 -16.59
CA GLN A 309 -13.14 -15.03 -15.59
C GLN A 309 -13.98 -13.75 -15.59
N LEU A 310 -14.29 -13.20 -16.77
CA LEU A 310 -15.14 -12.01 -16.89
C LEU A 310 -16.55 -12.25 -16.38
N ALA A 311 -17.16 -13.41 -16.73
CA ALA A 311 -18.48 -13.79 -16.23
C ALA A 311 -18.47 -13.91 -14.70
N LEU A 312 -17.48 -14.59 -14.13
CA LEU A 312 -17.32 -14.75 -12.68
C LEU A 312 -17.18 -13.39 -11.98
N PHE A 313 -16.32 -12.50 -12.49
CA PHE A 313 -16.17 -11.15 -11.91
C PHE A 313 -17.47 -10.35 -11.94
N SER A 314 -18.24 -10.45 -13.03
CA SER A 314 -19.56 -9.79 -13.11
C SER A 314 -20.49 -10.30 -12.04
N ILE A 315 -20.62 -11.62 -11.86
CA ILE A 315 -21.48 -12.24 -10.86
C ILE A 315 -21.06 -11.78 -9.43
N LEU A 316 -19.79 -11.90 -9.11
CA LEU A 316 -19.27 -11.49 -7.80
C LEU A 316 -19.50 -9.99 -7.53
N LEU A 317 -19.36 -9.14 -8.55
CA LEU A 317 -19.67 -7.70 -8.45
C LEU A 317 -21.15 -7.49 -8.07
N ARG A 318 -22.08 -8.21 -8.72
CA ARG A 318 -23.50 -8.10 -8.45
C ARG A 318 -23.87 -8.57 -7.04
N LEU A 319 -23.31 -9.69 -6.61
CA LEU A 319 -23.52 -10.19 -5.25
C LEU A 319 -22.98 -9.22 -4.20
N ARG A 320 -21.87 -8.56 -4.46
CA ARG A 320 -21.34 -7.51 -3.57
C ARG A 320 -22.24 -6.28 -3.52
N GLN A 321 -22.79 -5.85 -4.64
CA GLN A 321 -23.72 -4.73 -4.69
C GLN A 321 -24.97 -4.99 -3.84
N VAL A 322 -25.57 -6.16 -4.00
CA VAL A 322 -26.78 -6.53 -3.26
C VAL A 322 -26.52 -6.77 -1.77
N SER A 323 -25.33 -7.27 -1.41
CA SER A 323 -24.92 -7.45 -0.01
C SER A 323 -24.76 -6.12 0.75
N VAL A 324 -24.45 -5.03 0.07
CA VAL A 324 -24.38 -3.68 0.68
C VAL A 324 -25.76 -3.06 0.77
N ASN A 325 -26.43 -2.97 -0.36
CA ASN A 325 -27.78 -2.43 -0.47
C ASN A 325 -28.38 -2.85 -1.83
N PRO A 326 -29.53 -3.52 -1.86
CA PRO A 326 -30.17 -3.96 -3.09
C PRO A 326 -30.36 -2.86 -4.13
N GLN A 327 -30.60 -1.62 -3.71
CA GLN A 327 -30.81 -0.49 -4.61
C GLN A 327 -29.57 -0.17 -5.46
N ILE A 328 -28.34 -0.49 -4.99
CA ILE A 328 -27.10 -0.33 -5.76
C ILE A 328 -27.14 -1.26 -6.98
N TYR A 329 -27.54 -2.51 -6.78
CA TYR A 329 -27.71 -3.48 -7.87
C TYR A 329 -28.79 -3.03 -8.85
N ILE A 330 -29.97 -2.64 -8.34
CA ILE A 330 -31.11 -2.22 -9.15
C ILE A 330 -30.72 -1.04 -10.05
N LYS A 331 -30.15 0.01 -9.49
CA LYS A 331 -29.69 1.17 -10.25
C LYS A 331 -28.62 0.81 -11.28
N ALA A 332 -27.68 -0.07 -10.94
CA ALA A 332 -26.66 -0.53 -11.88
C ALA A 332 -27.28 -1.28 -13.07
N ARG A 333 -28.25 -2.18 -12.80
CA ARG A 333 -28.94 -2.93 -13.86
C ARG A 333 -29.78 -2.04 -14.77
N ARG A 334 -30.45 -1.03 -14.21
CA ARG A 334 -31.22 -0.04 -15.01
C ARG A 334 -30.32 0.77 -15.95
N LYS A 335 -29.09 1.07 -15.54
CA LYS A 335 -28.11 1.76 -16.41
C LYS A 335 -27.60 0.87 -17.55
N GLU A 336 -27.51 -0.45 -17.34
CA GLU A 336 -26.97 -1.39 -18.33
C GLU A 336 -28.00 -1.87 -19.36
N ALA A 337 -29.24 -2.01 -18.97
CA ALA A 337 -30.30 -2.58 -19.80
C ALA A 337 -31.50 -1.65 -19.83
N PHE A 338 -31.71 -0.99 -20.95
CA PHE A 338 -32.92 -0.19 -21.18
C PHE A 338 -34.17 -1.07 -21.05
N GLY A 339 -35.16 -0.62 -20.28
CA GLY A 339 -36.38 -1.37 -20.04
C GLY A 339 -36.23 -2.54 -19.06
N TRP A 340 -35.14 -2.63 -18.30
CA TRP A 340 -35.03 -3.67 -17.27
C TRP A 340 -36.09 -3.51 -16.19
N THR A 341 -36.89 -4.58 -16.00
CA THR A 341 -37.99 -4.70 -15.04
C THR A 341 -37.56 -5.69 -13.96
N GLY A 342 -36.84 -5.26 -12.98
CA GLY A 342 -36.44 -6.07 -11.82
C GLY A 342 -37.21 -5.67 -10.57
N PRO A 343 -36.88 -6.31 -9.43
CA PRO A 343 -37.52 -5.97 -8.16
C PRO A 343 -37.28 -4.50 -7.79
N GLU A 344 -38.24 -3.89 -7.12
CA GLU A 344 -38.04 -2.63 -6.41
C GLU A 344 -37.57 -2.93 -4.98
N PHE A 345 -36.90 -1.97 -4.36
CA PHE A 345 -36.46 -2.03 -2.98
C PHE A 345 -36.65 -0.66 -2.31
N HIS A 346 -37.45 -0.66 -1.26
CA HIS A 346 -37.85 0.56 -0.54
C HIS A 346 -37.44 0.55 0.93
N ALA A 347 -37.13 -0.63 1.47
CA ALA A 347 -36.67 -0.76 2.85
C ALA A 347 -35.26 -0.19 3.07
N VAL A 348 -34.89 0.01 4.32
CA VAL A 348 -33.51 0.32 4.70
C VAL A 348 -32.70 -0.97 4.66
N SER A 349 -31.51 -0.93 4.06
CA SER A 349 -30.63 -2.10 4.07
C SER A 349 -30.03 -2.31 5.46
N ARG A 350 -29.86 -3.56 5.85
CA ARG A 350 -29.35 -3.94 7.17
C ARG A 350 -28.01 -3.32 7.50
N LYS A 351 -27.12 -3.19 6.52
CA LYS A 351 -25.80 -2.53 6.73
C LYS A 351 -25.93 -1.04 6.98
N PHE A 352 -26.83 -0.35 6.29
CA PHE A 352 -27.07 1.08 6.54
C PHE A 352 -27.70 1.31 7.91
N ASP A 353 -28.64 0.45 8.30
CA ASP A 353 -29.25 0.47 9.62
C ASP A 353 -28.20 0.27 10.73
N GLU A 354 -27.29 -0.70 10.56
CA GLU A 354 -26.19 -0.91 11.51
C GLU A 354 -25.26 0.30 11.64
N ILE A 355 -24.95 0.97 10.52
CA ILE A 355 -24.14 2.21 10.57
C ILE A 355 -24.88 3.26 11.39
N ALA A 356 -26.17 3.50 11.12
CA ALA A 356 -26.95 4.46 11.89
C ALA A 356 -27.07 4.07 13.37
N PHE A 357 -27.20 2.76 13.66
CA PHE A 357 -27.21 2.23 15.03
C PHE A 357 -25.92 2.59 15.78
N LEU A 358 -24.74 2.33 15.20
CA LEU A 358 -23.45 2.64 15.81
C LEU A 358 -23.27 4.15 16.09
N LEU A 359 -23.70 5.00 15.15
CA LEU A 359 -23.64 6.45 15.33
C LEU A 359 -24.59 6.92 16.43
N ARG A 360 -25.79 6.34 16.50
CA ARG A 360 -26.80 6.65 17.52
C ARG A 360 -26.34 6.21 18.90
N GLU A 361 -25.77 5.00 19.03
CA GLU A 361 -25.22 4.50 20.28
C GLU A 361 -24.15 5.45 20.84
N ALA A 362 -23.23 5.94 20.01
CA ALA A 362 -22.23 6.93 20.40
C ALA A 362 -22.88 8.27 20.82
N HIS A 363 -23.90 8.72 20.12
CA HIS A 363 -24.63 9.93 20.46
C HIS A 363 -25.35 9.80 21.83
N GLU A 364 -26.03 8.67 22.09
CA GLU A 364 -26.73 8.40 23.36
C GLU A 364 -25.76 8.32 24.55
N GLN A 365 -24.53 7.86 24.32
CA GLN A 365 -23.45 7.88 25.32
C GLN A 365 -22.82 9.26 25.51
N SER A 366 -23.32 10.29 24.83
CA SER A 366 -22.75 11.64 24.82
C SER A 366 -21.29 11.70 24.38
N GLU A 367 -20.87 10.74 23.57
CA GLU A 367 -19.52 10.69 22.97
C GLU A 367 -19.54 11.38 21.59
N GLU A 368 -18.55 12.24 21.36
CA GLU A 368 -18.33 12.92 20.08
C GLU A 368 -17.20 12.22 19.33
N HIS A 369 -17.56 11.53 18.26
CA HIS A 369 -16.60 10.81 17.42
C HIS A 369 -16.61 11.31 15.99
N LYS A 370 -15.47 11.14 15.32
CA LYS A 370 -15.34 11.26 13.88
C LYS A 370 -15.23 9.87 13.27
N TRP A 371 -16.11 9.60 12.31
CA TRP A 371 -16.30 8.31 11.70
C TRP A 371 -15.78 8.28 10.28
N ILE A 372 -14.91 7.33 9.96
CA ILE A 372 -14.56 6.97 8.58
C ILE A 372 -15.45 5.78 8.18
N VAL A 373 -16.15 5.89 7.07
CA VAL A 373 -16.91 4.79 6.48
C VAL A 373 -16.31 4.46 5.12
N PHE A 374 -15.64 3.31 5.03
CA PHE A 374 -15.07 2.83 3.78
C PHE A 374 -16.11 2.15 2.93
N CYS A 375 -16.41 2.77 1.79
CA CYS A 375 -17.35 2.34 0.78
C CYS A 375 -16.63 1.76 -0.45
N GLN A 376 -17.35 0.94 -1.22
CA GLN A 376 -16.81 0.35 -2.46
C GLN A 376 -17.33 1.04 -3.71
N PHE A 377 -18.62 1.41 -3.70
CA PHE A 377 -19.33 1.93 -4.85
C PHE A 377 -19.64 3.42 -4.66
N HIS A 378 -19.59 4.18 -5.74
CA HIS A 378 -20.02 5.59 -5.68
C HIS A 378 -21.51 5.70 -5.34
N GLU A 379 -22.34 4.83 -5.92
CA GLU A 379 -23.78 4.80 -5.63
C GLU A 379 -24.08 4.47 -4.16
N GLU A 380 -23.27 3.63 -3.53
CA GLU A 380 -23.33 3.34 -2.10
C GLU A 380 -23.13 4.62 -1.28
N MET A 381 -22.14 5.43 -1.63
CA MET A 381 -21.84 6.70 -0.94
C MET A 381 -23.01 7.68 -1.06
N VAL A 382 -23.59 7.80 -2.25
CA VAL A 382 -24.74 8.68 -2.52
C VAL A 382 -25.97 8.26 -1.70
N LEU A 383 -26.28 6.96 -1.67
CA LEU A 383 -27.43 6.44 -0.92
C LEU A 383 -27.20 6.54 0.59
N LEU A 384 -26.00 6.23 1.06
CA LEU A 384 -25.64 6.29 2.47
C LEU A 384 -25.62 7.74 3.00
N GLU A 385 -25.10 8.68 2.21
CA GLU A 385 -25.14 10.11 2.58
C GLU A 385 -26.59 10.60 2.76
N ALA A 386 -27.46 10.30 1.78
CA ALA A 386 -28.87 10.69 1.85
C ALA A 386 -29.57 10.08 3.08
N PHE A 387 -29.27 8.81 3.37
CA PHE A 387 -29.81 8.10 4.53
C PHE A 387 -29.31 8.69 5.84
N LEU A 388 -28.00 8.93 5.99
CA LEU A 388 -27.41 9.45 7.22
C LEU A 388 -27.85 10.89 7.53
N LYS A 389 -27.96 11.75 6.52
CA LYS A 389 -28.42 13.14 6.70
C LYS A 389 -29.86 13.27 7.22
N ALA A 390 -30.65 12.21 7.13
CA ALA A 390 -32.00 12.19 7.70
C ALA A 390 -32.01 12.03 9.24
N HIS A 391 -30.88 11.67 9.85
CA HIS A 391 -30.78 11.44 11.29
C HIS A 391 -30.31 12.67 12.05
N PRO A 392 -31.01 13.09 13.12
CA PRO A 392 -30.72 14.33 13.83
C PRO A 392 -29.37 14.31 14.59
N PHE A 393 -28.85 13.14 14.92
CA PHE A 393 -27.56 12.96 15.59
C PHE A 393 -26.35 12.98 14.64
N VAL A 394 -26.57 12.99 13.33
CA VAL A 394 -25.50 13.09 12.33
C VAL A 394 -25.18 14.54 12.07
N GLY A 395 -23.90 14.86 12.07
CA GLY A 395 -23.35 16.17 11.73
C GLY A 395 -22.99 16.26 10.25
N ASN A 396 -21.74 16.63 9.96
CA ASN A 396 -21.26 16.70 8.59
C ASN A 396 -21.09 15.32 7.98
N VAL A 397 -21.57 15.15 6.75
CA VAL A 397 -21.30 13.95 5.93
C VAL A 397 -20.51 14.38 4.70
N LEU A 398 -19.23 14.04 4.69
CA LEU A 398 -18.30 14.39 3.61
C LEU A 398 -18.04 13.17 2.74
N GLN A 399 -17.72 13.38 1.45
CA GLN A 399 -17.35 12.31 0.53
C GLN A 399 -15.93 12.50 -0.03
N TYR A 400 -15.20 11.37 -0.21
CA TYR A 400 -13.89 11.35 -0.84
C TYR A 400 -13.77 10.15 -1.80
N HIS A 401 -13.69 10.42 -3.10
CA HIS A 401 -13.70 9.37 -4.12
C HIS A 401 -12.84 9.69 -5.34
N GLY A 402 -12.65 8.69 -6.21
CA GLY A 402 -11.80 8.79 -7.39
C GLY A 402 -12.21 9.83 -8.42
N GLY A 403 -13.51 10.17 -8.50
CA GLY A 403 -14.04 11.15 -9.44
C GLY A 403 -13.78 12.62 -9.09
N MET A 404 -13.33 12.90 -7.84
CA MET A 404 -13.02 14.27 -7.40
C MET A 404 -11.71 14.77 -8.00
N ASN A 405 -11.68 16.05 -8.38
CA ASN A 405 -10.44 16.72 -8.77
C ASN A 405 -9.55 17.08 -7.55
N VAL A 406 -8.32 17.54 -7.80
CA VAL A 406 -7.35 17.83 -6.73
C VAL A 406 -7.84 18.89 -5.77
N LYS A 407 -8.45 19.98 -6.29
CA LYS A 407 -8.95 21.09 -5.44
C LYS A 407 -10.10 20.65 -4.54
N GLU A 408 -11.03 19.87 -5.08
CA GLU A 408 -12.14 19.29 -4.31
C GLU A 408 -11.63 18.40 -3.18
N ARG A 409 -10.66 17.52 -3.47
CA ARG A 409 -10.04 16.64 -2.48
C ARG A 409 -9.36 17.43 -1.36
N GLU A 410 -8.61 18.47 -1.69
CA GLU A 410 -7.95 19.32 -0.71
C GLU A 410 -8.96 20.10 0.14
N ALA A 411 -10.02 20.63 -0.45
CA ALA A 411 -11.09 21.32 0.26
C ALA A 411 -11.78 20.38 1.26
N THR A 412 -12.18 19.18 0.81
CA THR A 412 -12.82 18.17 1.66
C THR A 412 -11.90 17.74 2.81
N LEU A 413 -10.60 17.56 2.56
CA LEU A 413 -9.64 17.22 3.63
C LEU A 413 -9.43 18.35 4.62
N LYS A 414 -9.55 19.61 4.22
CA LYS A 414 -9.55 20.75 5.16
C LYS A 414 -10.82 20.78 6.00
N GLU A 415 -11.97 20.60 5.37
CA GLU A 415 -13.27 20.55 6.03
C GLU A 415 -13.34 19.41 7.05
N SER A 416 -12.82 18.24 6.72
CA SER A 416 -12.79 17.05 7.61
C SER A 416 -12.06 17.28 8.94
N ARG A 417 -11.19 18.30 9.01
CA ARG A 417 -10.43 18.65 10.22
C ARG A 417 -11.17 19.65 11.12
N LEU A 418 -12.25 20.26 10.66
CA LEU A 418 -13.03 21.18 11.46
C LEU A 418 -13.61 20.45 12.69
N PRO A 419 -13.79 21.15 13.82
CA PRO A 419 -14.43 20.56 15.00
C PRO A 419 -15.83 20.05 14.67
N THR A 420 -16.20 18.93 15.27
CA THR A 420 -17.56 18.39 15.21
C THR A 420 -18.52 19.29 16.01
N GLU A 421 -19.72 19.52 15.52
CA GLU A 421 -20.77 20.20 16.26
C GLU A 421 -21.13 19.40 17.51
N LYS A 422 -21.30 20.08 18.64
CA LYS A 422 -21.59 19.44 19.93
C LYS A 422 -22.83 18.55 19.84
N GLY A 423 -22.68 17.31 20.30
CA GLY A 423 -23.74 16.31 20.27
C GLY A 423 -24.02 15.72 18.88
N LYS A 424 -23.13 15.91 17.92
CA LYS A 424 -23.23 15.31 16.57
C LYS A 424 -22.13 14.30 16.31
N GLN A 425 -22.35 13.48 15.30
CA GLN A 425 -21.39 12.50 14.79
C GLN A 425 -21.03 12.86 13.34
N ASP A 426 -19.78 13.27 13.09
CA ASP A 426 -19.31 13.57 11.74
C ASP A 426 -18.90 12.30 11.01
N VAL A 427 -19.30 12.18 9.76
CA VAL A 427 -19.05 11.00 8.93
C VAL A 427 -18.27 11.37 7.68
N PHE A 428 -17.19 10.63 7.42
CA PHE A 428 -16.39 10.74 6.20
C PHE A 428 -16.52 9.47 5.38
N LEU A 429 -17.32 9.54 4.32
CA LEU A 429 -17.48 8.45 3.37
C LEU A 429 -16.29 8.44 2.43
N ILE A 430 -15.54 7.36 2.42
CA ILE A 430 -14.31 7.24 1.62
C ILE A 430 -14.42 6.03 0.70
N GLN A 431 -14.26 6.24 -0.60
CA GLN A 431 -14.09 5.12 -1.51
C GLN A 431 -12.76 4.43 -1.21
N LEU A 432 -12.78 3.14 -0.87
CA LEU A 432 -11.61 2.43 -0.33
C LEU A 432 -10.34 2.60 -1.19
N LYS A 433 -10.46 2.48 -2.52
CA LYS A 433 -9.32 2.70 -3.44
C LYS A 433 -8.80 4.14 -3.44
N ALA A 434 -9.64 5.12 -3.22
CA ALA A 434 -9.22 6.52 -3.13
C ALA A 434 -8.60 6.82 -1.76
N GLY A 435 -9.12 6.22 -0.69
CA GLY A 435 -8.63 6.37 0.69
C GLY A 435 -7.29 5.70 0.96
N SER A 436 -6.90 4.68 0.17
CA SER A 436 -5.58 4.06 0.28
C SER A 436 -4.43 4.99 -0.12
N THR A 437 -4.72 6.16 -0.68
CA THR A 437 -3.75 7.11 -1.24
C THR A 437 -3.30 8.18 -0.24
N GLY A 438 -2.31 7.89 0.62
CA GLY A 438 -1.46 8.88 1.30
C GLY A 438 -2.12 9.95 2.21
N ILE A 439 -3.44 9.95 2.40
CA ILE A 439 -4.15 10.94 3.22
C ILE A 439 -3.91 10.72 4.72
N ASN A 440 -3.88 11.80 5.49
CA ASN A 440 -3.74 11.75 6.94
C ASN A 440 -5.10 11.99 7.62
N LEU A 441 -5.60 10.96 8.31
CA LEU A 441 -6.90 10.93 8.98
C LEU A 441 -6.77 10.59 10.48
N GLN A 442 -5.64 10.89 11.11
CA GLN A 442 -5.39 10.59 12.53
C GLN A 442 -6.34 11.31 13.51
N HIS A 443 -7.12 12.25 13.04
CA HIS A 443 -8.15 12.93 13.83
C HIS A 443 -9.50 12.19 13.84
N TYR A 444 -9.58 11.03 13.18
CA TYR A 444 -10.69 10.09 13.22
C TYR A 444 -10.37 8.94 14.17
N ASP A 445 -11.34 8.50 14.94
CA ASP A 445 -11.19 7.45 15.94
C ASP A 445 -12.20 6.30 15.81
N ARG A 446 -13.05 6.35 14.78
CA ARG A 446 -14.01 5.30 14.42
C ARG A 446 -13.86 4.96 12.95
N ILE A 447 -13.79 3.68 12.63
CA ILE A 447 -13.70 3.18 11.25
C ILE A 447 -14.78 2.11 11.03
N ILE A 448 -15.53 2.22 9.95
CA ILE A 448 -16.47 1.20 9.49
C ILE A 448 -16.08 0.74 8.10
N PHE A 449 -15.86 -0.55 7.91
CA PHE A 449 -15.84 -1.17 6.60
C PHE A 449 -17.22 -1.75 6.31
N VAL A 450 -17.93 -1.17 5.35
CA VAL A 450 -19.30 -1.58 4.99
C VAL A 450 -19.34 -3.01 4.45
N SER A 451 -18.24 -3.46 3.85
CA SER A 451 -18.07 -4.83 3.39
C SER A 451 -16.60 -5.24 3.41
N PRO A 452 -16.29 -6.54 3.50
CA PRO A 452 -14.95 -7.05 3.33
C PRO A 452 -14.36 -6.67 1.97
N TRP A 453 -13.02 -6.60 1.90
CA TRP A 453 -12.30 -6.37 0.66
C TRP A 453 -11.53 -7.62 0.21
N TRP A 454 -11.14 -7.68 -1.07
CA TRP A 454 -10.43 -8.84 -1.63
C TRP A 454 -9.00 -9.00 -1.16
N THR A 455 -8.39 -7.91 -0.70
CA THR A 455 -6.99 -7.87 -0.29
C THR A 455 -6.87 -7.27 1.08
N LEU A 456 -6.19 -8.00 1.97
CA LEU A 456 -5.84 -7.52 3.31
C LEU A 456 -5.05 -6.21 3.22
N SER A 457 -4.12 -6.12 2.27
CA SER A 457 -3.25 -4.97 2.06
C SER A 457 -4.01 -3.64 1.96
N GLU A 458 -5.08 -3.59 1.16
CA GLU A 458 -5.87 -2.35 1.00
C GLU A 458 -6.64 -2.00 2.27
N MET A 459 -7.11 -2.99 3.03
CA MET A 459 -7.75 -2.76 4.33
C MET A 459 -6.74 -2.25 5.36
N GLU A 460 -5.57 -2.87 5.47
CA GLU A 460 -4.50 -2.42 6.37
C GLU A 460 -4.01 -1.02 6.01
N GLN A 461 -3.87 -0.70 4.73
CA GLN A 461 -3.55 0.64 4.27
C GLN A 461 -4.62 1.66 4.67
N ALA A 462 -5.89 1.29 4.58
CA ALA A 462 -7.00 2.15 4.98
C ALA A 462 -7.02 2.38 6.50
N LYS A 463 -6.84 1.35 7.31
CA LYS A 463 -6.70 1.45 8.78
C LYS A 463 -5.55 2.37 9.19
N ALA A 464 -4.40 2.22 8.55
CA ALA A 464 -3.19 3.01 8.81
C ALA A 464 -3.32 4.50 8.44
N ARG A 465 -4.46 4.96 7.90
CA ARG A 465 -4.73 6.40 7.74
C ARG A 465 -5.11 7.07 9.05
N ALA A 466 -5.74 6.32 9.97
CA ALA A 466 -6.12 6.78 11.30
C ALA A 466 -5.24 6.18 12.40
N VAL A 467 -4.88 4.89 12.32
CA VAL A 467 -3.99 4.21 13.26
C VAL A 467 -2.54 4.49 12.87
N ARG A 468 -1.98 5.58 13.38
CA ARG A 468 -0.62 6.01 13.05
C ARG A 468 -0.02 6.87 14.17
N ILE A 469 1.29 7.09 14.12
CA ILE A 469 2.01 7.97 15.05
C ILE A 469 1.30 9.33 15.16
N GLY A 470 1.05 9.77 16.40
CA GLY A 470 0.32 10.99 16.72
C GLY A 470 -1.20 10.81 16.92
N GLN A 471 -1.71 9.58 16.79
CA GLN A 471 -3.06 9.24 17.25
C GLN A 471 -3.06 9.03 18.77
N SER A 472 -3.85 9.80 19.48
CA SER A 472 -3.95 9.75 20.95
C SER A 472 -5.15 8.94 21.45
N LYS A 473 -6.14 8.69 20.59
CA LYS A 473 -7.35 7.95 20.93
C LYS A 473 -7.28 6.50 20.50
N VAL A 474 -7.95 5.60 21.23
CA VAL A 474 -8.16 4.21 20.77
C VAL A 474 -9.07 4.22 19.55
N VAL A 475 -8.56 3.72 18.43
CA VAL A 475 -9.35 3.60 17.20
C VAL A 475 -10.19 2.32 17.28
N LYS A 476 -11.51 2.45 17.18
CA LYS A 476 -12.42 1.28 17.04
C LYS A 476 -12.74 1.06 15.57
N ILE A 477 -12.61 -0.19 15.12
CA ILE A 477 -12.78 -0.60 13.74
C ILE A 477 -13.88 -1.64 13.65
N TYR A 478 -14.93 -1.34 12.90
CA TYR A 478 -16.07 -2.23 12.69
C TYR A 478 -16.05 -2.78 11.27
N LEU A 479 -16.17 -4.11 11.15
CA LEU A 479 -16.31 -4.80 9.87
C LEU A 479 -17.72 -5.38 9.77
N LEU A 480 -18.54 -4.83 8.89
CA LEU A 480 -19.90 -5.27 8.69
C LEU A 480 -19.96 -6.48 7.75
N HIS A 481 -20.61 -7.52 8.19
CA HIS A 481 -20.70 -8.80 7.51
C HIS A 481 -22.14 -9.27 7.50
N LEU A 482 -22.79 -9.23 6.33
CA LEU A 482 -24.14 -9.76 6.17
C LEU A 482 -24.10 -11.28 6.21
N ARG A 483 -24.87 -11.90 7.10
CA ARG A 483 -24.98 -13.35 7.25
C ARG A 483 -26.18 -13.88 6.44
N THR A 484 -25.94 -14.98 5.71
CA THR A 484 -27.00 -15.68 4.96
C THR A 484 -26.88 -17.17 5.28
N GLU A 485 -27.97 -17.82 5.70
CA GLU A 485 -27.91 -19.20 6.18
C GLU A 485 -27.87 -20.23 5.04
N ASP A 486 -28.76 -20.13 4.07
CA ASP A 486 -28.98 -21.17 3.05
C ASP A 486 -28.46 -20.80 1.65
N THR A 487 -27.75 -19.69 1.51
CA THR A 487 -27.25 -19.20 0.22
C THR A 487 -25.76 -18.88 0.29
N PHE A 488 -25.12 -18.85 -0.87
CA PHE A 488 -23.71 -18.41 -0.94
C PHE A 488 -23.55 -17.00 -0.38
N ASN A 489 -22.72 -16.88 0.63
CA ASN A 489 -22.44 -15.62 1.31
C ASN A 489 -21.16 -14.98 0.73
N ILE A 490 -21.33 -13.88 0.00
CA ILE A 490 -20.19 -13.18 -0.61
C ILE A 490 -19.25 -12.58 0.43
N ASP A 491 -19.77 -12.01 1.52
CA ASP A 491 -18.97 -11.41 2.58
C ASP A 491 -18.13 -12.49 3.28
N LYS A 492 -18.71 -13.65 3.59
CA LYS A 492 -17.99 -14.80 4.15
C LYS A 492 -16.90 -15.30 3.21
N CYS A 493 -17.21 -15.47 1.93
CA CYS A 493 -16.23 -15.91 0.93
C CYS A 493 -15.05 -14.95 0.82
N MET A 494 -15.31 -13.65 0.89
CA MET A 494 -14.24 -12.63 0.86
C MET A 494 -13.39 -12.68 2.13
N MET A 495 -14.00 -12.82 3.30
CA MET A 495 -13.29 -12.94 4.58
C MET A 495 -12.39 -14.18 4.63
N GLU A 496 -12.89 -15.35 4.22
CA GLU A 496 -12.11 -16.58 4.18
C GLU A 496 -10.86 -16.42 3.29
N LYS A 497 -10.99 -15.76 2.14
CA LYS A 497 -9.85 -15.46 1.26
C LYS A 497 -8.86 -14.49 1.89
N VAL A 498 -9.34 -13.50 2.63
CA VAL A 498 -8.50 -12.54 3.34
C VAL A 498 -7.72 -13.25 4.46
N PHE A 499 -8.36 -14.10 5.25
CA PHE A 499 -7.70 -14.86 6.32
C PHE A 499 -6.64 -15.82 5.78
N THR A 500 -6.91 -16.54 4.69
CA THR A 500 -5.89 -17.40 4.06
C THR A 500 -4.66 -16.59 3.61
N LYS A 501 -4.88 -15.43 3.00
CA LYS A 501 -3.78 -14.56 2.57
C LYS A 501 -3.03 -13.95 3.76
N LYS A 502 -3.72 -13.64 4.85
CA LYS A 502 -3.11 -13.15 6.09
C LYS A 502 -2.14 -14.18 6.66
N GLY A 503 -2.53 -15.44 6.76
CA GLY A 503 -1.64 -16.50 7.24
C GLY A 503 -0.34 -16.61 6.45
N LEU A 504 -0.40 -16.52 5.11
CA LEU A 504 0.80 -16.50 4.26
C LEU A 504 1.67 -15.26 4.48
N ALA A 505 1.05 -14.10 4.69
CA ALA A 505 1.79 -12.87 4.98
C ALA A 505 2.46 -12.93 6.35
N ASP A 506 1.77 -13.44 7.36
CA ASP A 506 2.30 -13.60 8.72
C ASP A 506 3.49 -14.59 8.72
N GLU A 507 3.40 -15.71 7.99
CA GLU A 507 4.52 -16.64 7.79
C GLU A 507 5.74 -15.94 7.18
N PHE A 508 5.55 -15.19 6.10
CA PHE A 508 6.63 -14.44 5.44
C PHE A 508 7.29 -13.41 6.36
N GLU A 509 6.50 -12.76 7.22
CA GLU A 509 6.99 -11.79 8.19
C GLU A 509 7.96 -12.41 9.21
N THR A 510 7.79 -13.69 9.55
CA THR A 510 8.70 -14.38 10.48
C THR A 510 10.13 -14.49 9.94
N TRP A 511 10.31 -14.33 8.63
CA TRP A 511 11.62 -14.39 7.96
C TRP A 511 12.33 -13.02 7.90
N SER A 512 11.77 -11.98 8.49
CA SER A 512 12.42 -10.67 8.56
C SER A 512 13.75 -10.74 9.29
N VAL A 513 14.77 -10.06 8.76
CA VAL A 513 16.10 -9.91 9.40
C VAL A 513 15.97 -9.40 10.83
N HIS A 514 15.10 -8.44 11.07
CA HIS A 514 14.87 -7.88 12.40
C HIS A 514 14.45 -8.93 13.43
N LYS A 515 13.64 -9.91 13.03
CA LYS A 515 13.14 -10.98 13.92
C LYS A 515 14.13 -12.12 14.16
N GLN A 516 15.24 -12.14 13.43
CA GLN A 516 16.28 -13.16 13.55
C GLN A 516 17.44 -12.73 14.46
N ILE A 517 17.53 -11.45 14.78
CA ILE A 517 18.51 -10.95 15.75
C ILE A 517 17.98 -11.38 17.13
N PRO A 518 18.68 -12.27 17.87
CA PRO A 518 18.30 -12.55 19.25
C PRO A 518 18.28 -11.22 20.00
N VAL A 519 17.20 -10.93 20.70
CA VAL A 519 17.22 -9.89 21.73
C VAL A 519 18.33 -10.33 22.67
N ALA A 520 19.47 -9.62 22.68
CA ALA A 520 20.52 -9.88 23.64
C ALA A 520 19.83 -9.84 25.00
N GLU A 521 19.88 -10.97 25.71
CA GLU A 521 19.38 -11.06 27.08
C GLU A 521 19.94 -9.85 27.80
N ALA A 522 19.06 -8.96 28.23
CA ALA A 522 19.42 -7.86 29.10
C ALA A 522 19.89 -8.48 30.40
N ALA A 523 21.20 -8.57 30.56
CA ALA A 523 21.85 -8.91 31.78
C ALA A 523 21.94 -7.68 32.69
#